data_ab837cac472f07b2930bc606d9fe4497
#
_entry.id   ab837cac472f07b2930bc606d9fe4497
#
_cell.length_a   1.000
_cell.length_b   1.000
_cell.length_c   1.000
_cell.angle_alpha   90.00
_cell.angle_beta   90.00
_cell.angle_gamma   90.00
#
_symmetry.space_group_name_H-M   'P 1'
#
loop_
_entity.id
_entity.type
_entity.pdbx_description
1 polymer ?
#
loop_
_entity_poly.entity_id
_entity_poly.type
_entity_poly.pdbx_seq_one_letter_code
_entity_poly.pdbx_strand_id
1 'polypeptide(L)'
;MRGLQGLASAVEPITARLPRGNRVPEPTGDLWVRVARVERPVPDVAVLTLVPDRPGDRLPAWQPGHHVDVVLPGGVVRQYSLNGDPRDRGRYRIAVRRIPGGTGSALVHGLAEGDTLGLRGPRNAFPFTRAERYLFVAGGIGVTPILPMVWAAHRARAPFRLVYTGRSRASMPFLDELPEGANADVRPDDEYGAPEPARILDGPARGTAVYVCGPAPLIDAVRRRVPPGTPFFSERFAPAPVVGGAAFEVQLGRDGPVVPVPADESALEAVRRVRPGTAYSCRQGFCGTCRVGLLEGVPEHRDRPTGGSPRGAEFALCVSRAGEGERVVVDV
;
A
#
# COMPACT_ATOMS: atom_id res chain seq x y z
N MET A 1 -23.19 39.97 11.08
CA MET A 1 -22.69 38.97 10.14
C MET A 1 -21.21 38.72 10.49
N ARG A 2 -20.89 37.69 11.26
CA ARG A 2 -19.51 37.27 11.56
C ARG A 2 -19.30 35.92 10.85
N GLY A 3 -18.35 35.92 9.90
CA GLY A 3 -18.01 34.75 9.08
C GLY A 3 -17.42 33.63 9.90
N LEU A 4 -17.97 32.44 9.73
CA LEU A 4 -17.39 31.17 10.18
C LEU A 4 -16.21 30.83 9.23
N GLN A 5 -14.99 31.18 9.63
CA GLN A 5 -13.80 30.62 9.03
C GLN A 5 -13.67 29.17 9.53
N GLY A 6 -13.87 28.23 8.60
CA GLY A 6 -13.65 26.82 8.84
C GLY A 6 -12.19 26.55 9.18
N LEU A 7 -11.93 26.08 10.40
CA LEU A 7 -10.66 25.51 10.82
C LEU A 7 -10.48 24.18 10.08
N ALA A 8 -9.78 24.22 8.96
CA ALA A 8 -9.17 23.03 8.38
C ALA A 8 -8.11 22.54 9.38
N SER A 9 -8.44 21.50 10.16
CA SER A 9 -7.51 20.86 11.08
C SER A 9 -6.37 20.26 10.26
N ALA A 10 -5.20 20.89 10.31
CA ALA A 10 -4.00 20.40 9.64
C ALA A 10 -3.60 19.06 10.26
N VAL A 11 -3.61 18.00 9.47
CA VAL A 11 -3.20 16.67 9.87
C VAL A 11 -1.67 16.59 9.78
N GLU A 12 -0.98 16.68 10.91
CA GLU A 12 0.48 16.56 10.98
C GLU A 12 0.92 15.09 11.14
N PRO A 13 2.06 14.67 10.55
CA PRO A 13 2.58 13.30 10.75
C PRO A 13 2.99 13.07 12.21
N ILE A 14 2.71 11.86 12.74
CA ILE A 14 3.02 11.45 14.13
C ILE A 14 4.53 11.49 14.45
N THR A 15 5.35 11.65 13.47
CA THR A 15 6.81 11.80 13.60
C THR A 15 7.25 13.16 14.13
N ALA A 16 6.43 13.86 14.92
CA ALA A 16 6.68 15.22 15.46
C ALA A 16 7.96 15.38 16.32
N ARG A 17 8.84 14.36 16.36
CA ARG A 17 10.23 14.47 16.85
C ARG A 17 11.27 14.37 15.74
N LEU A 18 10.86 14.20 14.47
CA LEU A 18 11.76 14.38 13.33
C LEU A 18 11.65 15.83 12.84
N PRO A 19 12.76 16.47 12.44
CA PRO A 19 12.72 17.84 11.94
C PRO A 19 11.71 17.97 10.80
N ARG A 20 10.92 19.06 10.80
CA ARG A 20 10.03 19.41 9.69
C ARG A 20 10.85 19.42 8.40
N GLY A 21 10.56 18.54 7.47
CA GLY A 21 11.19 18.51 6.15
C GLY A 21 11.96 17.25 5.76
N ASN A 22 12.12 16.26 6.63
CA ASN A 22 12.75 14.99 6.23
C ASN A 22 11.77 14.12 5.43
N ARG A 23 11.65 14.39 4.13
CA ARG A 23 11.35 13.31 3.18
C ARG A 23 12.51 12.33 3.31
N VAL A 24 12.23 11.09 3.72
CA VAL A 24 13.21 10.01 3.64
C VAL A 24 13.60 9.92 2.15
N PRO A 25 14.85 10.17 1.75
CA PRO A 25 15.24 10.11 0.35
C PRO A 25 14.92 8.71 -0.19
N GLU A 26 14.33 8.62 -1.37
CA GLU A 26 14.21 7.33 -2.06
C GLU A 26 15.63 6.89 -2.45
N PRO A 27 16.07 5.67 -2.07
CA PRO A 27 17.37 5.18 -2.49
C PRO A 27 17.43 5.09 -4.01
N THR A 28 18.42 5.72 -4.61
CA THR A 28 18.72 5.63 -6.04
C THR A 28 19.54 4.37 -6.30
N GLY A 29 18.88 3.24 -6.50
CA GLY A 29 19.54 1.97 -6.81
C GLY A 29 18.94 0.78 -6.05
N ASP A 30 19.35 -0.42 -6.43
CA ASP A 30 18.95 -1.64 -5.75
C ASP A 30 19.78 -1.81 -4.46
N LEU A 31 19.10 -1.94 -3.34
CA LEU A 31 19.68 -2.27 -2.06
C LEU A 31 19.74 -3.81 -1.95
N TRP A 32 20.92 -4.37 -1.66
CA TRP A 32 21.08 -5.80 -1.47
C TRP A 32 20.87 -6.19 -0.01
N VAL A 33 20.04 -7.20 0.20
CA VAL A 33 19.72 -7.76 1.52
C VAL A 33 19.80 -9.27 1.50
N ARG A 34 20.08 -9.85 2.66
CA ARG A 34 20.07 -11.28 2.88
C ARG A 34 18.88 -11.67 3.75
N VAL A 35 18.23 -12.78 3.44
CA VAL A 35 17.21 -13.40 4.28
C VAL A 35 17.89 -13.96 5.53
N ALA A 36 17.71 -13.31 6.67
CA ALA A 36 18.30 -13.73 7.93
C ALA A 36 17.43 -14.77 8.67
N ARG A 37 16.11 -14.75 8.43
CA ARG A 37 15.16 -15.66 9.07
C ARG A 37 13.91 -15.83 8.21
N VAL A 38 13.38 -17.05 8.18
CA VAL A 38 12.10 -17.41 7.57
C VAL A 38 11.21 -18.04 8.64
N GLU A 39 10.07 -17.42 8.92
CA GLU A 39 9.08 -17.89 9.90
C GLU A 39 7.74 -18.16 9.22
N ARG A 40 6.97 -19.08 9.77
CA ARG A 40 5.61 -19.40 9.31
C ARG A 40 4.62 -19.40 10.48
N PRO A 41 4.20 -18.20 10.96
CA PRO A 41 3.34 -18.08 12.13
C PRO A 41 1.95 -18.72 11.91
N VAL A 42 1.50 -18.75 10.65
CA VAL A 42 0.27 -19.43 10.23
C VAL A 42 0.52 -20.16 8.91
N PRO A 43 -0.27 -21.19 8.55
CA PRO A 43 0.06 -22.16 7.49
C PRO A 43 0.40 -21.56 6.11
N ASP A 44 -0.26 -20.49 5.72
CA ASP A 44 -0.15 -19.88 4.40
C ASP A 44 0.60 -18.52 4.39
N VAL A 45 1.32 -18.19 5.46
CA VAL A 45 2.09 -16.94 5.58
C VAL A 45 3.56 -17.21 5.85
N ALA A 46 4.43 -16.68 4.99
CA ALA A 46 5.86 -16.62 5.20
C ALA A 46 6.24 -15.22 5.70
N VAL A 47 6.98 -15.15 6.79
CA VAL A 47 7.56 -13.92 7.34
C VAL A 47 9.07 -13.97 7.11
N LEU A 48 9.58 -12.96 6.42
CA LEU A 48 11.00 -12.83 6.15
C LEU A 48 11.59 -11.69 6.98
N THR A 49 12.67 -11.98 7.70
CA THR A 49 13.56 -10.96 8.28
C THR A 49 14.73 -10.76 7.32
N LEU A 50 14.88 -9.54 6.84
CA LEU A 50 15.87 -9.12 5.85
C LEU A 50 16.90 -8.21 6.52
N VAL A 51 18.17 -8.53 6.36
CA VAL A 51 19.28 -7.72 6.88
C VAL A 51 20.16 -7.23 5.73
N PRO A 52 20.94 -6.14 5.90
CA PRO A 52 21.90 -5.73 4.89
C PRO A 52 22.79 -6.89 4.48
N ASP A 53 23.09 -7.03 3.19
CA ASP A 53 24.00 -8.06 2.70
C ASP A 53 25.44 -7.85 3.21
N ARG A 54 25.84 -6.58 3.36
CA ARG A 54 27.15 -6.24 3.94
C ARG A 54 27.02 -6.02 5.45
N PRO A 55 27.81 -6.74 6.27
CA PRO A 55 27.85 -6.52 7.70
C PRO A 55 28.20 -5.07 8.06
N GLY A 56 27.47 -4.50 9.01
CA GLY A 56 27.67 -3.12 9.46
C GLY A 56 26.87 -2.06 8.73
N ASP A 57 26.34 -2.37 7.55
CA ASP A 57 25.47 -1.44 6.85
C ASP A 57 24.11 -1.28 7.59
N ARG A 58 23.45 -0.17 7.31
CA ARG A 58 22.13 0.14 7.84
C ARG A 58 21.13 0.28 6.71
N LEU A 59 19.97 -0.30 6.91
CA LEU A 59 18.84 -0.12 6.01
C LEU A 59 18.32 1.33 6.07
N PRO A 60 17.81 1.88 4.97
CA PRO A 60 17.15 3.18 4.94
C PRO A 60 16.08 3.31 6.03
N ALA A 61 15.90 4.52 6.55
CA ALA A 61 14.84 4.79 7.52
C ALA A 61 13.47 4.66 6.87
N TRP A 62 12.49 4.18 7.63
CA TRP A 62 11.12 4.03 7.18
C TRP A 62 10.12 4.41 8.26
N GLN A 63 8.87 4.54 7.90
CA GLN A 63 7.76 4.90 8.78
C GLN A 63 6.59 3.92 8.57
N PRO A 64 5.66 3.78 9.51
CA PRO A 64 4.45 2.98 9.31
C PRO A 64 3.74 3.35 7.99
N GLY A 65 3.34 2.32 7.24
CA GLY A 65 2.77 2.46 5.90
C GLY A 65 3.76 2.44 4.74
N HIS A 66 5.08 2.34 5.02
CA HIS A 66 6.07 2.10 3.97
C HIS A 66 6.03 0.66 3.48
N HIS A 67 6.38 0.51 2.20
CA HIS A 67 6.62 -0.78 1.54
C HIS A 67 7.96 -0.75 0.80
N VAL A 68 8.42 -1.92 0.44
CA VAL A 68 9.58 -2.13 -0.44
C VAL A 68 9.18 -2.93 -1.67
N ASP A 69 9.81 -2.66 -2.80
CA ASP A 69 9.79 -3.57 -3.94
C ASP A 69 10.88 -4.61 -3.72
N VAL A 70 10.50 -5.87 -3.73
CA VAL A 70 11.42 -7.00 -3.65
C VAL A 70 11.64 -7.56 -5.04
N VAL A 71 12.89 -7.59 -5.48
CA VAL A 71 13.32 -8.24 -6.72
C VAL A 71 13.57 -9.71 -6.41
N LEU A 72 12.63 -10.54 -6.83
CA LEU A 72 12.61 -11.99 -6.63
C LEU A 72 13.37 -12.71 -7.78
N PRO A 73 13.71 -14.00 -7.61
CA PRO A 73 14.30 -14.81 -8.67
C PRO A 73 13.55 -14.69 -10.00
N GLY A 74 14.28 -14.66 -11.11
CA GLY A 74 13.72 -14.44 -12.45
C GLY A 74 13.34 -12.99 -12.75
N GLY A 75 13.76 -12.01 -11.91
CA GLY A 75 13.48 -10.58 -12.12
C GLY A 75 12.04 -10.17 -11.79
N VAL A 76 11.29 -11.03 -11.11
CA VAL A 76 9.91 -10.74 -10.69
C VAL A 76 9.92 -9.74 -9.55
N VAL A 77 9.37 -8.54 -9.76
CA VAL A 77 9.28 -7.49 -8.73
C VAL A 77 7.89 -7.52 -8.07
N ARG A 78 7.86 -7.52 -6.73
CA ARG A 78 6.63 -7.45 -5.93
C ARG A 78 6.78 -6.51 -4.75
N GLN A 79 5.70 -5.84 -4.42
CA GLN A 79 5.62 -4.90 -3.30
C GLN A 79 5.15 -5.61 -2.04
N TYR A 80 5.83 -5.31 -0.93
CA TYR A 80 5.46 -5.83 0.39
C TYR A 80 5.59 -4.73 1.44
N SER A 81 4.55 -4.58 2.25
CA SER A 81 4.53 -3.63 3.35
C SER A 81 5.55 -4.04 4.43
N LEU A 82 6.30 -3.06 4.94
CA LEU A 82 7.18 -3.27 6.08
C LEU A 82 6.33 -3.39 7.35
N ASN A 83 6.53 -4.47 8.10
CA ASN A 83 5.73 -4.79 9.29
C ASN A 83 6.56 -4.99 10.58
N GLY A 84 7.86 -4.66 10.54
CA GLY A 84 8.74 -4.66 11.70
C GLY A 84 8.67 -3.39 12.55
N ASP A 85 9.68 -3.16 13.38
CA ASP A 85 9.85 -1.91 14.13
C ASP A 85 10.59 -0.86 13.28
N PRO A 86 10.00 0.30 12.98
CA PRO A 86 10.66 1.36 12.21
C PRO A 86 11.92 1.94 12.87
N ARG A 87 12.12 1.72 14.18
CA ARG A 87 13.31 2.16 14.93
C ARG A 87 14.52 1.24 14.70
N ASP A 88 14.28 -0.01 14.31
CA ASP A 88 15.33 -0.97 13.99
C ASP A 88 15.79 -0.78 12.54
N ARG A 89 16.95 -0.19 12.37
CA ARG A 89 17.58 -0.01 11.06
C ARG A 89 18.54 -1.13 10.67
N GLY A 90 18.67 -2.15 11.51
CA GLY A 90 19.48 -3.34 11.23
C GLY A 90 18.71 -4.38 10.41
N ARG A 91 17.40 -4.29 10.37
CA ARG A 91 16.55 -5.26 9.65
C ARG A 91 15.26 -4.66 9.14
N TYR A 92 14.75 -5.25 8.05
CA TYR A 92 13.36 -5.13 7.63
C TYR A 92 12.62 -6.43 7.88
N ARG A 93 11.31 -6.35 8.03
CA ARG A 93 10.43 -7.52 8.11
C ARG A 93 9.28 -7.33 7.13
N ILE A 94 9.02 -8.37 6.33
CA ILE A 94 7.86 -8.47 5.44
C ILE A 94 7.13 -9.76 5.71
N ALA A 95 5.83 -9.81 5.42
CA ALA A 95 5.04 -11.03 5.53
C ALA A 95 4.17 -11.21 4.29
N VAL A 96 4.16 -12.42 3.76
CA VAL A 96 3.56 -12.73 2.46
C VAL A 96 2.64 -13.94 2.58
N ARG A 97 1.36 -13.73 2.30
CA ARG A 97 0.39 -14.81 2.18
C ARG A 97 0.53 -15.52 0.84
N ARG A 98 0.52 -16.84 0.86
CA ARG A 98 0.50 -17.66 -0.33
C ARG A 98 -0.83 -17.44 -1.08
N ILE A 99 -0.72 -17.07 -2.35
CA ILE A 99 -1.87 -16.91 -3.25
C ILE A 99 -1.86 -18.11 -4.22
N PRO A 100 -2.93 -18.90 -4.32
CA PRO A 100 -3.03 -19.95 -5.33
C PRO A 100 -2.78 -19.40 -6.73
N GLY A 101 -1.87 -20.02 -7.50
CA GLY A 101 -1.45 -19.53 -8.82
C GLY A 101 -0.60 -18.26 -8.84
N GLY A 102 -0.36 -17.64 -7.69
CA GLY A 102 0.41 -16.39 -7.59
C GLY A 102 1.93 -16.62 -7.68
N THR A 103 2.56 -16.26 -8.79
CA THR A 103 4.02 -16.42 -9.00
C THR A 103 4.85 -15.74 -7.91
N GLY A 104 4.58 -14.48 -7.58
CA GLY A 104 5.39 -13.73 -6.60
C GLY A 104 5.31 -14.35 -5.19
N SER A 105 4.11 -14.69 -4.72
CA SER A 105 3.95 -15.34 -3.41
C SER A 105 4.59 -16.75 -3.39
N ALA A 106 4.57 -17.46 -4.53
CA ALA A 106 5.24 -18.75 -4.68
C ALA A 106 6.74 -18.62 -4.49
N LEU A 107 7.35 -17.66 -5.17
CA LEU A 107 8.78 -17.40 -5.07
C LEU A 107 9.20 -17.02 -3.64
N VAL A 108 8.43 -16.13 -2.98
CA VAL A 108 8.72 -15.77 -1.58
C VAL A 108 8.65 -16.96 -0.63
N HIS A 109 7.66 -17.84 -0.81
CA HIS A 109 7.54 -19.05 0.01
C HIS A 109 8.62 -20.10 -0.26
N GLY A 110 9.32 -20.00 -1.39
CA GLY A 110 10.47 -20.84 -1.75
C GLY A 110 11.82 -20.33 -1.24
N LEU A 111 11.87 -19.10 -0.68
CA LEU A 111 13.10 -18.53 -0.15
C LEU A 111 13.55 -19.24 1.13
N ALA A 112 14.87 -19.34 1.30
CA ALA A 112 15.53 -19.90 2.47
C ALA A 112 16.42 -18.84 3.17
N GLU A 113 16.79 -19.11 4.40
CA GLU A 113 17.79 -18.33 5.11
C GLU A 113 19.12 -18.38 4.35
N GLY A 114 19.74 -17.21 4.18
CA GLY A 114 20.96 -17.04 3.39
C GLY A 114 20.72 -16.50 1.97
N ASP A 115 19.52 -16.64 1.41
CA ASP A 115 19.21 -16.10 0.08
C ASP A 115 19.40 -14.59 0.04
N THR A 116 19.91 -14.08 -1.10
CA THR A 116 20.13 -12.65 -1.33
C THR A 116 19.07 -12.09 -2.28
N LEU A 117 18.55 -10.91 -1.96
CA LEU A 117 17.49 -10.24 -2.70
C LEU A 117 17.86 -8.77 -2.96
N GLY A 118 17.42 -8.25 -4.12
CA GLY A 118 17.40 -6.82 -4.38
C GLY A 118 16.17 -6.17 -3.79
N LEU A 119 16.32 -5.01 -3.15
CA LEU A 119 15.21 -4.16 -2.70
C LEU A 119 15.27 -2.79 -3.35
N ARG A 120 14.10 -2.21 -3.63
CA ARG A 120 13.94 -0.80 -4.00
C ARG A 120 13.00 -0.13 -3.01
N GLY A 121 13.31 1.09 -2.65
CA GLY A 121 12.58 1.82 -1.61
C GLY A 121 13.40 1.90 -0.31
N PRO A 122 12.76 2.14 0.85
CA PRO A 122 11.30 2.13 1.10
C PRO A 122 10.54 3.32 0.55
N ARG A 123 9.29 3.11 0.15
CA ARG A 123 8.37 4.16 -0.32
C ARG A 123 7.09 4.16 0.51
N ASN A 124 6.46 5.33 0.69
CA ASN A 124 5.23 5.45 1.47
C ASN A 124 4.02 5.74 0.56
N ALA A 125 3.17 4.74 0.39
CA ALA A 125 1.90 4.87 -0.29
C ALA A 125 0.69 4.84 0.67
N PHE A 126 0.94 4.67 1.98
CA PHE A 126 -0.07 4.59 3.02
C PHE A 126 0.34 5.42 4.24
N PRO A 127 0.44 6.77 4.10
CA PRO A 127 1.06 7.64 5.09
C PRO A 127 0.30 7.64 6.41
N PHE A 128 1.00 7.36 7.51
CA PHE A 128 0.45 7.44 8.85
C PHE A 128 0.61 8.86 9.39
N THR A 129 -0.51 9.57 9.50
CA THR A 129 -0.55 10.98 9.89
C THR A 129 -1.09 11.16 11.31
N ARG A 130 -0.76 12.28 11.95
CA ARG A 130 -1.24 12.58 13.30
C ARG A 130 -2.75 12.86 13.29
N ALA A 131 -3.47 12.21 14.21
CA ALA A 131 -4.89 12.47 14.49
C ALA A 131 -5.14 12.40 16.00
N GLU A 132 -6.29 12.88 16.45
CA GLU A 132 -6.67 12.81 17.86
C GLU A 132 -6.92 11.36 18.31
N ARG A 133 -7.45 10.54 17.41
CA ARG A 133 -7.72 9.11 17.61
C ARG A 133 -7.68 8.34 16.29
N TYR A 134 -7.62 7.02 16.39
CA TYR A 134 -7.52 6.16 15.21
C TYR A 134 -8.54 5.03 15.24
N LEU A 135 -9.05 4.69 14.06
CA LEU A 135 -9.71 3.43 13.78
C LEU A 135 -8.86 2.68 12.75
N PHE A 136 -8.29 1.57 13.16
CA PHE A 136 -7.57 0.66 12.30
C PHE A 136 -8.47 -0.51 11.93
N VAL A 137 -8.54 -0.86 10.65
CA VAL A 137 -9.28 -2.03 10.15
C VAL A 137 -8.32 -2.87 9.31
N ALA A 138 -8.07 -4.09 9.76
CA ALA A 138 -7.20 -5.03 9.07
C ALA A 138 -7.99 -6.25 8.61
N GLY A 139 -7.81 -6.67 7.35
CA GLY A 139 -8.37 -7.91 6.81
C GLY A 139 -7.29 -8.92 6.44
N GLY A 140 -7.16 -10.02 7.18
CA GLY A 140 -6.17 -11.07 6.93
C GLY A 140 -4.74 -10.51 6.90
N ILE A 141 -4.01 -10.75 5.80
CA ILE A 141 -2.64 -10.27 5.63
C ILE A 141 -2.53 -8.74 5.52
N GLY A 142 -3.65 -8.02 5.35
CA GLY A 142 -3.70 -6.56 5.42
C GLY A 142 -3.31 -5.99 6.80
N VAL A 143 -3.12 -6.83 7.81
CA VAL A 143 -2.54 -6.42 9.09
C VAL A 143 -1.10 -5.92 8.95
N THR A 144 -0.37 -6.30 7.91
CA THR A 144 1.07 -5.99 7.76
C THR A 144 1.39 -4.49 7.79
N PRO A 145 0.73 -3.58 7.06
CA PRO A 145 0.98 -2.15 7.18
C PRO A 145 0.29 -1.54 8.43
N ILE A 146 -0.75 -2.17 8.95
CA ILE A 146 -1.52 -1.68 10.10
C ILE A 146 -0.78 -1.93 11.41
N LEU A 147 -0.12 -3.06 11.59
CA LEU A 147 0.58 -3.43 12.82
C LEU A 147 1.61 -2.37 13.28
N PRO A 148 2.50 -1.84 12.42
CA PRO A 148 3.39 -0.75 12.82
C PRO A 148 2.66 0.55 13.20
N MET A 149 1.48 0.84 12.60
CA MET A 149 0.66 1.99 12.95
C MET A 149 0.03 1.82 14.33
N VAL A 150 -0.49 0.64 14.63
CA VAL A 150 -1.02 0.28 15.96
C VAL A 150 0.05 0.48 17.03
N TRP A 151 1.26 -0.06 16.80
CA TRP A 151 2.38 0.14 17.72
C TRP A 151 2.79 1.61 17.84
N ALA A 152 2.77 2.38 16.76
CA ALA A 152 3.08 3.81 16.80
C ALA A 152 2.03 4.59 17.61
N ALA A 153 0.74 4.31 17.41
CA ALA A 153 -0.35 4.92 18.19
C ALA A 153 -0.25 4.54 19.68
N HIS A 154 -0.02 3.25 19.99
CA HIS A 154 0.15 2.75 21.34
C HIS A 154 1.30 3.45 22.08
N ARG A 155 2.48 3.53 21.45
CA ARG A 155 3.65 4.23 22.02
C ARG A 155 3.41 5.74 22.20
N ALA A 156 2.63 6.35 21.31
CA ALA A 156 2.24 7.75 21.42
C ALA A 156 1.12 7.99 22.45
N ARG A 157 0.58 6.93 23.06
CA ARG A 157 -0.61 6.96 23.92
C ARG A 157 -1.82 7.63 23.26
N ALA A 158 -1.90 7.54 21.94
CA ALA A 158 -3.03 8.04 21.19
C ALA A 158 -4.19 7.03 21.27
N PRO A 159 -5.43 7.46 21.54
CA PRO A 159 -6.57 6.57 21.57
C PRO A 159 -6.76 5.87 20.22
N PHE A 160 -6.92 4.56 20.21
CA PHE A 160 -7.23 3.81 19.01
C PHE A 160 -8.14 2.63 19.27
N ARG A 161 -8.81 2.17 18.23
CA ARG A 161 -9.48 0.87 18.15
C ARG A 161 -8.93 0.15 16.94
N LEU A 162 -8.57 -1.12 17.09
CA LEU A 162 -8.25 -2.03 16.00
C LEU A 162 -9.42 -3.00 15.79
N VAL A 163 -9.92 -3.13 14.57
CA VAL A 163 -10.78 -4.23 14.16
C VAL A 163 -9.98 -5.11 13.21
N TYR A 164 -9.72 -6.33 13.63
CA TYR A 164 -8.95 -7.29 12.85
C TYR A 164 -9.83 -8.47 12.44
N THR A 165 -10.09 -8.59 11.14
CA THR A 165 -10.92 -9.64 10.56
C THR A 165 -10.09 -10.66 9.79
N GLY A 166 -10.59 -11.88 9.65
CA GLY A 166 -9.94 -12.95 8.90
C GLY A 166 -10.79 -14.20 8.88
N ARG A 167 -10.45 -15.19 8.05
CA ARG A 167 -11.26 -16.41 7.90
C ARG A 167 -11.38 -17.21 9.20
N SER A 168 -10.27 -17.37 9.92
CA SER A 168 -10.20 -18.05 11.22
C SER A 168 -9.01 -17.52 12.00
N ARG A 169 -9.01 -17.65 13.34
CA ARG A 169 -7.86 -17.28 14.18
C ARG A 169 -6.57 -17.96 13.73
N ALA A 170 -6.66 -19.25 13.38
CA ALA A 170 -5.52 -20.01 12.89
C ALA A 170 -4.93 -19.50 11.57
N SER A 171 -5.66 -18.67 10.82
CA SER A 171 -5.19 -18.06 9.57
C SER A 171 -4.80 -16.57 9.73
N MET A 172 -4.94 -16.00 10.93
CA MET A 172 -4.66 -14.57 11.20
C MET A 172 -3.27 -14.42 11.81
N PRO A 173 -2.27 -13.90 11.06
CA PRO A 173 -0.93 -13.72 11.62
C PRO A 173 -0.86 -12.56 12.62
N PHE A 174 0.14 -12.60 13.53
CA PHE A 174 0.51 -11.51 14.45
C PHE A 174 -0.54 -11.15 15.50
N LEU A 175 -1.45 -12.07 15.86
CA LEU A 175 -2.39 -11.85 16.96
C LEU A 175 -1.66 -11.69 18.30
N ASP A 176 -0.59 -12.43 18.48
CA ASP A 176 0.32 -12.42 19.65
C ASP A 176 1.28 -11.22 19.67
N GLU A 177 1.39 -10.50 18.55
CA GLU A 177 2.21 -9.29 18.43
C GLU A 177 1.40 -7.99 18.66
N LEU A 178 0.13 -8.06 18.95
CA LEU A 178 -0.65 -6.87 19.30
C LEU A 178 -0.19 -6.33 20.67
N PRO A 179 -0.15 -4.99 20.84
CA PRO A 179 0.24 -4.41 22.15
C PRO A 179 -0.66 -4.93 23.28
N GLU A 180 -0.08 -5.22 24.41
CA GLU A 180 -0.85 -5.59 25.62
C GLU A 180 -1.82 -4.45 26.00
N GLY A 181 -3.05 -4.79 26.34
CA GLY A 181 -4.11 -3.82 26.64
C GLY A 181 -4.60 -3.02 25.42
N ALA A 182 -4.21 -3.40 24.18
CA ALA A 182 -4.73 -2.77 22.98
C ALA A 182 -6.26 -2.93 22.90
N ASN A 183 -6.96 -1.86 22.53
CA ASN A 183 -8.39 -1.93 22.18
C ASN A 183 -8.54 -2.62 20.82
N ALA A 184 -8.42 -3.95 20.80
CA ALA A 184 -8.46 -4.79 19.62
C ALA A 184 -9.69 -5.70 19.61
N ASP A 185 -10.52 -5.55 18.59
CA ASP A 185 -11.68 -6.37 18.29
C ASP A 185 -11.28 -7.40 17.21
N VAL A 186 -10.91 -8.61 17.63
CA VAL A 186 -10.49 -9.70 16.74
C VAL A 186 -11.72 -10.50 16.34
N ARG A 187 -12.05 -10.48 15.04
CA ARG A 187 -13.30 -11.01 14.48
C ARG A 187 -13.03 -11.99 13.33
N PRO A 188 -12.70 -13.25 13.60
CA PRO A 188 -12.62 -14.28 12.58
C PRO A 188 -14.02 -14.65 12.05
N ASP A 189 -14.08 -14.91 10.73
CA ASP A 189 -15.35 -15.13 10.02
C ASP A 189 -16.05 -16.43 10.45
N ASP A 190 -15.28 -17.44 10.88
CA ASP A 190 -15.80 -18.72 11.41
C ASP A 190 -16.46 -18.59 12.78
N GLU A 191 -16.15 -17.53 13.55
CA GLU A 191 -16.76 -17.25 14.87
C GLU A 191 -17.88 -16.19 14.77
N TYR A 192 -17.72 -15.18 13.91
CA TYR A 192 -18.58 -13.98 13.87
C TYR A 192 -19.35 -13.82 12.56
N GLY A 193 -19.14 -14.69 11.57
CA GLY A 193 -19.63 -14.50 10.20
C GLY A 193 -18.83 -13.45 9.42
N ALA A 194 -19.21 -13.26 8.15
CA ALA A 194 -18.55 -12.27 7.30
C ALA A 194 -18.57 -10.85 7.92
N PRO A 195 -17.52 -10.04 7.71
CA PRO A 195 -17.44 -8.73 8.34
C PRO A 195 -18.61 -7.83 7.96
N GLU A 196 -19.45 -7.49 8.92
CA GLU A 196 -20.52 -6.51 8.75
C GLU A 196 -19.97 -5.10 9.02
N PRO A 197 -19.96 -4.22 8.00
CA PRO A 197 -19.44 -2.85 8.14
C PRO A 197 -20.13 -2.04 9.23
N ALA A 198 -21.40 -2.33 9.53
CA ALA A 198 -22.15 -1.67 10.60
C ALA A 198 -21.53 -1.93 11.98
N ARG A 199 -21.00 -3.12 12.20
CA ARG A 199 -20.39 -3.53 13.46
C ARG A 199 -18.93 -3.11 13.56
N ILE A 200 -18.25 -2.93 12.41
CA ILE A 200 -16.87 -2.44 12.34
C ILE A 200 -16.81 -0.93 12.63
N LEU A 201 -17.76 -0.19 12.05
CA LEU A 201 -17.87 1.25 12.17
C LEU A 201 -19.03 1.59 13.12
N ASP A 202 -18.79 1.44 14.39
CA ASP A 202 -19.65 2.01 15.42
C ASP A 202 -19.33 3.51 15.52
N GLY A 203 -19.79 4.27 14.50
CA GLY A 203 -19.61 5.69 14.28
C GLY A 203 -18.27 6.26 14.72
N PRO A 204 -17.28 6.47 13.84
CA PRO A 204 -16.00 7.04 14.27
C PRO A 204 -16.25 8.41 14.90
N ALA A 205 -15.83 8.60 16.14
CA ALA A 205 -15.96 9.87 16.84
C ALA A 205 -15.24 11.00 16.08
N ARG A 206 -15.62 12.26 16.29
CA ARG A 206 -14.90 13.42 15.70
C ARG A 206 -13.42 13.32 16.00
N GLY A 207 -12.57 13.74 15.05
CA GLY A 207 -11.11 13.67 15.17
C GLY A 207 -10.50 12.28 14.92
N THR A 208 -11.33 11.30 14.50
CA THR A 208 -10.82 9.96 14.16
C THR A 208 -10.26 9.94 12.73
N ALA A 209 -9.04 9.42 12.56
CA ALA A 209 -8.53 9.00 11.26
C ALA A 209 -8.75 7.50 11.08
N VAL A 210 -9.29 7.10 9.94
CA VAL A 210 -9.63 5.71 9.61
C VAL A 210 -8.58 5.15 8.65
N TYR A 211 -7.95 4.03 9.05
CA TYR A 211 -6.95 3.31 8.27
C TYR A 211 -7.44 1.90 7.97
N VAL A 212 -7.51 1.53 6.69
CA VAL A 212 -8.06 0.22 6.29
C VAL A 212 -7.10 -0.47 5.33
N CYS A 213 -6.73 -1.72 5.63
CA CYS A 213 -6.03 -2.58 4.69
C CYS A 213 -6.61 -4.00 4.73
N GLY A 214 -6.94 -4.54 3.55
CA GLY A 214 -7.55 -5.86 3.43
C GLY A 214 -8.17 -6.11 2.06
N PRO A 215 -9.05 -7.08 1.93
CA PRO A 215 -9.79 -7.36 0.70
C PRO A 215 -10.60 -6.15 0.23
N ALA A 216 -10.71 -5.97 -1.09
CA ALA A 216 -11.43 -4.84 -1.68
C ALA A 216 -12.87 -4.68 -1.15
N PRO A 217 -13.68 -5.74 -1.00
CA PRO A 217 -15.03 -5.61 -0.43
C PRO A 217 -15.05 -5.01 0.98
N LEU A 218 -14.08 -5.36 1.84
CA LEU A 218 -13.96 -4.78 3.17
C LEU A 218 -13.65 -3.29 3.12
N ILE A 219 -12.66 -2.89 2.31
CA ILE A 219 -12.28 -1.47 2.14
C ILE A 219 -13.46 -0.66 1.63
N ASP A 220 -14.16 -1.13 0.60
CA ASP A 220 -15.28 -0.44 -0.01
C ASP A 220 -16.48 -0.35 0.95
N ALA A 221 -16.72 -1.40 1.73
CA ALA A 221 -17.79 -1.43 2.73
C ALA A 221 -17.53 -0.43 3.87
N VAL A 222 -16.28 -0.35 4.37
CA VAL A 222 -15.86 0.63 5.36
C VAL A 222 -15.96 2.05 4.78
N ARG A 223 -15.45 2.28 3.56
CA ARG A 223 -15.48 3.60 2.91
C ARG A 223 -16.90 4.17 2.78
N ARG A 224 -17.88 3.34 2.40
CA ARG A 224 -19.29 3.78 2.27
C ARG A 224 -19.92 4.24 3.57
N ARG A 225 -19.37 3.87 4.71
CA ARG A 225 -19.92 4.17 6.04
C ARG A 225 -19.16 5.24 6.80
N VAL A 226 -17.97 5.60 6.35
CA VAL A 226 -17.20 6.69 6.96
C VAL A 226 -17.89 8.02 6.66
N PRO A 227 -18.23 8.83 7.68
CA PRO A 227 -18.87 10.12 7.49
C PRO A 227 -18.04 11.05 6.59
N PRO A 228 -18.70 11.92 5.78
CA PRO A 228 -18.01 12.95 5.01
C PRO A 228 -17.07 13.78 5.88
N GLY A 229 -15.89 14.11 5.36
CA GLY A 229 -14.90 14.92 6.08
C GLY A 229 -14.02 14.14 7.07
N THR A 230 -14.28 12.86 7.30
CA THR A 230 -13.41 11.99 8.10
C THR A 230 -12.16 11.62 7.29
N PRO A 231 -10.93 11.84 7.82
CA PRO A 231 -9.71 11.36 7.17
C PRO A 231 -9.76 9.85 6.99
N PHE A 232 -9.71 9.40 5.73
CA PHE A 232 -9.80 7.99 5.36
C PHE A 232 -8.62 7.59 4.48
N PHE A 233 -7.86 6.62 4.95
CA PHE A 233 -6.70 6.07 4.27
C PHE A 233 -6.91 4.58 4.02
N SER A 234 -6.54 4.10 2.85
CA SER A 234 -6.66 2.67 2.54
C SER A 234 -5.51 2.19 1.66
N GLU A 235 -5.07 0.97 1.91
CA GLU A 235 -4.11 0.26 1.06
C GLU A 235 -4.75 -1.04 0.55
N ARG A 236 -4.57 -1.32 -0.74
CA ARG A 236 -5.00 -2.58 -1.40
C ARG A 236 -3.77 -3.31 -1.91
N PHE A 237 -3.73 -4.62 -1.74
CA PHE A 237 -2.64 -5.45 -2.29
C PHE A 237 -2.91 -5.94 -3.71
N ALA A 238 -4.16 -5.88 -4.14
CA ALA A 238 -4.55 -6.16 -5.52
C ALA A 238 -4.75 -4.84 -6.30
N PRO A 239 -4.50 -4.82 -7.61
CA PRO A 239 -4.87 -3.70 -8.46
C PRO A 239 -6.35 -3.35 -8.30
N ALA A 240 -6.69 -2.07 -8.47
CA ALA A 240 -8.10 -1.70 -8.57
C ALA A 240 -8.67 -2.34 -9.84
N PRO A 241 -9.86 -2.97 -9.80
CA PRO A 241 -10.50 -3.47 -11.00
C PRO A 241 -10.78 -2.30 -11.95
N VAL A 242 -10.60 -2.53 -13.25
CA VAL A 242 -11.03 -1.56 -14.26
C VAL A 242 -12.55 -1.66 -14.38
N VAL A 243 -13.25 -0.60 -14.00
CA VAL A 243 -14.72 -0.51 -14.07
C VAL A 243 -15.10 0.52 -15.14
N GLY A 244 -16.02 0.17 -16.03
CA GLY A 244 -16.49 1.07 -17.09
C GLY A 244 -15.35 1.51 -18.01
N GLY A 245 -14.45 0.58 -18.36
CA GLY A 245 -13.37 0.84 -19.31
C GLY A 245 -13.86 0.72 -20.75
N ALA A 246 -13.28 1.53 -21.64
CA ALA A 246 -13.34 1.35 -23.09
C ALA A 246 -11.97 0.88 -23.59
N ALA A 247 -11.91 0.10 -24.68
CA ALA A 247 -10.64 -0.25 -25.30
C ALA A 247 -10.02 0.99 -25.96
N PHE A 248 -8.71 1.18 -25.77
CA PHE A 248 -7.97 2.31 -26.34
C PHE A 248 -6.51 1.92 -26.64
N GLU A 249 -5.71 2.85 -27.13
CA GLU A 249 -4.31 2.59 -27.47
C GLU A 249 -3.37 3.52 -26.70
N VAL A 250 -2.22 3.00 -26.28
CA VAL A 250 -1.12 3.77 -25.71
C VAL A 250 0.09 3.66 -26.63
N GLN A 251 0.57 4.78 -27.16
CA GLN A 251 1.81 4.84 -27.93
C GLN A 251 2.97 5.28 -27.02
N LEU A 252 4.07 4.55 -27.05
CA LEU A 252 5.24 4.76 -26.18
C LEU A 252 6.27 5.65 -26.87
N GLY A 253 6.19 6.96 -26.65
CA GLY A 253 6.94 7.98 -27.42
C GLY A 253 6.31 8.25 -28.78
N ARG A 254 6.69 9.37 -29.43
CA ARG A 254 6.10 9.82 -30.70
C ARG A 254 6.27 8.81 -31.87
N ASP A 255 7.40 8.12 -31.85
CA ASP A 255 7.79 7.16 -32.89
C ASP A 255 7.84 5.71 -32.38
N GLY A 256 7.35 5.47 -31.16
CA GLY A 256 7.43 4.17 -30.50
C GLY A 256 6.24 3.26 -30.79
N PRO A 257 6.27 2.04 -30.23
CA PRO A 257 5.24 1.06 -30.47
C PRO A 257 3.88 1.49 -29.87
N VAL A 258 2.82 1.10 -30.60
CA VAL A 258 1.44 1.25 -30.15
C VAL A 258 1.02 -0.02 -29.40
N VAL A 259 0.51 0.15 -28.18
CA VAL A 259 0.10 -0.94 -27.30
C VAL A 259 -1.42 -0.86 -27.12
N PRO A 260 -2.17 -1.89 -27.55
CA PRO A 260 -3.60 -1.95 -27.31
C PRO A 260 -3.88 -2.21 -25.83
N VAL A 261 -4.84 -1.48 -25.26
CA VAL A 261 -5.30 -1.60 -23.88
C VAL A 261 -6.75 -2.06 -23.89
N PRO A 262 -7.03 -3.32 -23.53
CA PRO A 262 -8.39 -3.84 -23.41
C PRO A 262 -9.25 -3.06 -22.41
N ALA A 263 -10.57 -3.18 -22.55
CA ALA A 263 -11.53 -2.48 -21.70
C ALA A 263 -11.41 -2.84 -20.20
N ASP A 264 -10.98 -4.05 -19.90
CA ASP A 264 -10.85 -4.63 -18.54
C ASP A 264 -9.42 -4.64 -17.99
N GLU A 265 -8.44 -4.11 -18.75
CA GLU A 265 -7.04 -4.07 -18.38
C GLU A 265 -6.54 -2.63 -18.15
N SER A 266 -5.59 -2.42 -17.23
CA SER A 266 -4.94 -1.12 -17.07
C SER A 266 -3.88 -0.87 -18.13
N ALA A 267 -3.68 0.41 -18.51
CA ALA A 267 -2.58 0.78 -19.40
C ALA A 267 -1.21 0.35 -18.83
N LEU A 268 -1.06 0.35 -17.52
CA LEU A 268 0.16 -0.11 -16.86
C LEU A 268 0.47 -1.58 -17.19
N GLU A 269 -0.51 -2.46 -17.11
CA GLU A 269 -0.31 -3.89 -17.37
C GLU A 269 -0.03 -4.12 -18.86
N ALA A 270 -0.76 -3.45 -19.75
CA ALA A 270 -0.53 -3.51 -21.18
C ALA A 270 0.90 -3.03 -21.55
N VAL A 271 1.30 -1.86 -21.07
CA VAL A 271 2.63 -1.29 -21.32
C VAL A 271 3.74 -2.18 -20.75
N ARG A 272 3.55 -2.78 -19.58
CA ARG A 272 4.55 -3.66 -18.97
C ARG A 272 4.78 -4.98 -19.73
N ARG A 273 3.89 -5.41 -20.59
CA ARG A 273 4.16 -6.54 -21.52
C ARG A 273 5.25 -6.18 -22.53
N VAL A 274 5.31 -4.93 -22.94
CA VAL A 274 6.29 -4.42 -23.94
C VAL A 274 7.51 -3.82 -23.24
N ARG A 275 7.31 -3.13 -22.10
CA ARG A 275 8.36 -2.53 -21.27
C ARG A 275 8.26 -3.01 -19.82
N PRO A 276 8.79 -4.18 -19.48
CA PRO A 276 8.69 -4.78 -18.14
C PRO A 276 9.24 -3.90 -17.00
N GLY A 277 10.20 -3.01 -17.31
CA GLY A 277 10.82 -2.07 -16.37
C GLY A 277 9.98 -0.85 -16.01
N THR A 278 8.77 -0.68 -16.58
CA THR A 278 7.90 0.46 -16.28
C THR A 278 7.62 0.54 -14.80
N ALA A 279 7.94 1.70 -14.20
CA ALA A 279 7.83 1.93 -12.77
C ALA A 279 6.35 1.95 -12.32
N TYR A 280 6.07 1.32 -11.20
CA TYR A 280 4.76 1.37 -10.55
C TYR A 280 4.88 1.09 -9.06
N SER A 281 3.84 1.46 -8.29
CA SER A 281 3.76 1.16 -6.87
C SER A 281 2.32 0.76 -6.49
N CYS A 282 1.46 1.67 -6.04
CA CYS A 282 0.15 1.38 -5.47
C CYS A 282 -0.86 0.75 -6.43
N ARG A 283 -0.75 0.93 -7.74
CA ARG A 283 -1.72 0.55 -8.78
C ARG A 283 -3.15 1.07 -8.53
N GLN A 284 -3.29 2.18 -7.82
CA GLN A 284 -4.57 2.74 -7.37
C GLN A 284 -4.72 4.24 -7.68
N GLY A 285 -3.74 4.81 -8.40
CA GLY A 285 -3.80 6.18 -8.91
C GLY A 285 -3.49 7.27 -7.89
N PHE A 286 -2.87 6.97 -6.73
CA PHE A 286 -2.59 8.01 -5.74
C PHE A 286 -1.09 8.28 -5.51
N CYS A 287 -0.20 7.27 -5.67
CA CYS A 287 1.23 7.42 -5.33
C CYS A 287 2.06 8.16 -6.39
N GLY A 288 1.57 8.25 -7.63
CA GLY A 288 2.25 8.93 -8.73
C GLY A 288 3.38 8.14 -9.41
N THR A 289 3.83 6.98 -8.86
CA THR A 289 5.00 6.24 -9.38
C THR A 289 4.86 5.78 -10.84
N CYS A 290 3.63 5.52 -11.30
CA CYS A 290 3.34 5.12 -12.68
C CYS A 290 2.88 6.28 -13.58
N ARG A 291 3.09 7.52 -13.16
CA ARG A 291 2.81 8.69 -13.99
C ARG A 291 3.93 8.87 -15.00
N VAL A 292 3.52 9.17 -16.20
CA VAL A 292 4.37 9.43 -17.38
C VAL A 292 3.92 10.73 -18.02
N GLY A 293 4.79 11.38 -18.75
CA GLY A 293 4.40 12.55 -19.54
C GLY A 293 3.35 12.19 -20.57
N LEU A 294 2.29 12.99 -20.68
CA LEU A 294 1.33 12.93 -21.79
C LEU A 294 1.84 13.83 -22.91
N LEU A 295 2.18 13.25 -24.06
CA LEU A 295 2.69 13.98 -25.23
C LEU A 295 1.55 14.39 -26.17
N GLU A 296 0.54 13.51 -26.33
CA GLU A 296 -0.62 13.73 -27.23
C GLU A 296 -1.84 12.93 -26.75
N GLY A 297 -3.03 13.35 -27.17
CA GLY A 297 -4.31 12.70 -26.88
C GLY A 297 -5.07 13.30 -25.71
N VAL A 298 -6.29 12.83 -25.50
CA VAL A 298 -7.20 13.30 -24.45
C VAL A 298 -7.37 12.21 -23.39
N PRO A 299 -6.78 12.36 -22.20
CA PRO A 299 -6.86 11.35 -21.16
C PRO A 299 -8.16 11.49 -20.34
N GLU A 300 -8.74 10.37 -19.97
CA GLU A 300 -9.71 10.26 -18.87
C GLU A 300 -8.95 10.02 -17.58
N HIS A 301 -8.70 11.08 -16.81
CA HIS A 301 -8.00 10.99 -15.52
C HIS A 301 -8.88 10.32 -14.46
N ARG A 302 -8.45 9.16 -13.97
CA ARG A 302 -9.09 8.43 -12.86
C ARG A 302 -8.23 8.40 -11.58
N ASP A 303 -7.08 9.06 -11.61
CA ASP A 303 -6.17 9.15 -10.47
C ASP A 303 -6.63 10.22 -9.46
N ARG A 304 -6.22 10.00 -8.21
CA ARG A 304 -6.48 10.90 -7.06
C ARG A 304 -5.15 11.19 -6.37
N PRO A 305 -4.34 12.12 -6.88
CA PRO A 305 -3.03 12.39 -6.29
C PRO A 305 -3.15 12.85 -4.85
N THR A 306 -2.35 12.29 -3.96
CA THR A 306 -2.11 12.83 -2.63
C THR A 306 -1.25 14.08 -2.78
N GLY A 307 -1.80 15.26 -2.45
CA GLY A 307 -1.05 16.51 -2.50
C GLY A 307 -1.49 17.53 -3.54
N GLY A 308 -2.60 17.28 -4.27
CA GLY A 308 -3.24 18.32 -5.09
C GLY A 308 -2.43 18.84 -6.28
N SER A 309 -1.43 18.08 -6.77
CA SER A 309 -0.68 18.47 -7.97
C SER A 309 -1.60 18.60 -9.18
N PRO A 310 -1.44 19.64 -10.01
CA PRO A 310 -2.20 19.78 -11.25
C PRO A 310 -2.06 18.53 -12.11
N ARG A 311 -3.16 18.04 -12.66
CA ARG A 311 -3.20 16.88 -13.56
C ARG A 311 -2.61 17.15 -14.94
N GLY A 312 -2.05 18.29 -15.21
CA GLY A 312 -1.38 18.78 -16.40
C GLY A 312 -1.15 17.77 -17.54
N ALA A 313 0.03 17.79 -18.11
CA ALA A 313 0.46 16.90 -19.19
C ALA A 313 0.99 15.54 -18.65
N GLU A 314 0.27 14.88 -17.73
CA GLU A 314 0.67 13.59 -17.16
C GLU A 314 -0.44 12.53 -17.34
N PHE A 315 -0.05 11.26 -17.45
CA PHE A 315 -0.93 10.11 -17.57
C PHE A 315 -0.59 9.04 -16.52
N ALA A 316 -1.55 8.71 -15.67
CA ALA A 316 -1.36 7.67 -14.66
C ALA A 316 -1.68 6.29 -15.25
N LEU A 317 -0.66 5.57 -15.72
CA LEU A 317 -0.81 4.29 -16.43
C LEU A 317 -1.69 3.25 -15.69
N CYS A 318 -1.72 3.28 -14.35
CA CYS A 318 -2.43 2.26 -13.58
C CYS A 318 -3.95 2.44 -13.52
N VAL A 319 -4.48 3.64 -13.75
CA VAL A 319 -5.93 3.92 -13.60
C VAL A 319 -6.50 4.82 -14.68
N SER A 320 -5.70 5.74 -15.28
CA SER A 320 -6.19 6.64 -16.32
C SER A 320 -6.44 5.89 -17.63
N ARG A 321 -7.36 6.39 -18.40
CA ARG A 321 -7.80 5.81 -19.68
C ARG A 321 -7.92 6.87 -20.76
N ALA A 322 -8.36 6.46 -21.94
CA ALA A 322 -8.83 7.33 -23.02
C ALA A 322 -10.20 6.84 -23.51
N GLY A 323 -10.84 7.60 -24.37
CA GLY A 323 -12.08 7.22 -25.01
C GLY A 323 -11.97 5.96 -25.85
N GLU A 324 -13.10 5.40 -26.25
CA GLU A 324 -13.15 4.18 -27.07
C GLU A 324 -12.45 4.40 -28.43
N GLY A 325 -11.49 3.52 -28.73
CA GLY A 325 -10.70 3.60 -29.96
C GLY A 325 -9.72 4.77 -30.05
N GLU A 326 -9.66 5.62 -29.02
CA GLU A 326 -8.72 6.74 -28.99
C GLU A 326 -7.29 6.30 -28.67
N ARG A 327 -6.33 7.16 -29.01
CA ARG A 327 -4.91 6.95 -28.71
C ARG A 327 -4.38 8.08 -27.84
N VAL A 328 -3.58 7.71 -26.85
CA VAL A 328 -2.73 8.63 -26.10
C VAL A 328 -1.26 8.31 -26.38
N VAL A 329 -0.45 9.36 -26.53
CA VAL A 329 1.01 9.23 -26.70
C VAL A 329 1.66 9.63 -25.38
N VAL A 330 2.48 8.76 -24.83
CA VAL A 330 3.12 8.97 -23.51
C VAL A 330 4.63 8.88 -23.60
N ASP A 331 5.30 9.63 -22.73
CA ASP A 331 6.75 9.62 -22.59
C ASP A 331 7.16 8.52 -21.60
N VAL A 332 7.57 7.34 -22.13
CA VAL A 332 7.94 6.13 -21.34
C VAL A 332 9.30 5.60 -21.80
#